data_923c0c3c44b9c08337faaec84e72d649
#
_entry.id   923c0c3c44b9c08337faaec84e72d649
#
_cell.length_a   1.000
_cell.length_b   1.000
_cell.length_c   1.000
_cell.angle_alpha   90.00
_cell.angle_beta   90.00
_cell.angle_gamma   90.00
#
_symmetry.space_group_name_H-M   'P 1'
#
loop_
_entity.id
_entity.type
_entity.pdbx_description
1 polymer ?
#
loop_
_entity_poly.entity_id
_entity_poly.type
_entity_poly.pdbx_seq_one_letter_code
_entity_poly.pdbx_strand_id
1 'polypeptide(L)'
;LATSFKKDEKVYAITAPFLIDATHPLYNVNDVLNGIYIHGNVIGDVMFFGAGAGKLPTASAVVADVVDCVKHKGRNVMTLWSYEKLELGSAMEVERTFFVRIKDRAALEKAKEAFHAVQTVTVDGLDDEFGLVTANMTEQAFAQAAAQFDVAGRIRFDKTTI
;
A
#
# COMPACT_ATOMS: atom_id res chain seq x y z
N LEU A 1 -4.24 0.29 1.38
CA LEU A 1 -3.34 1.45 1.38
C LEU A 1 -3.19 2.01 -0.03
N ALA A 2 -2.91 3.31 -0.13
CA ALA A 2 -2.37 3.95 -1.31
C ALA A 2 -0.90 4.28 -1.01
N THR A 3 0.03 3.78 -1.81
CA THR A 3 1.46 3.98 -1.60
C THR A 3 2.11 4.59 -2.84
N SER A 4 3.08 5.47 -2.64
CA SER A 4 3.91 6.00 -3.71
C SER A 4 5.34 6.20 -3.22
N PHE A 5 6.30 6.00 -4.11
CA PHE A 5 7.72 6.22 -3.84
C PHE A 5 8.47 6.56 -5.12
N LYS A 6 9.60 7.23 -4.97
CA LYS A 6 10.52 7.53 -6.08
C LYS A 6 11.69 6.55 -6.04
N LYS A 7 12.02 5.96 -7.18
CA LYS A 7 13.19 5.10 -7.37
C LYS A 7 13.71 5.32 -8.80
N ASP A 8 15.02 5.51 -8.94
CA ASP A 8 15.70 5.64 -10.23
C ASP A 8 15.03 6.68 -11.17
N GLU A 9 14.74 7.88 -10.65
CA GLU A 9 14.05 8.99 -11.32
C GLU A 9 12.59 8.73 -11.71
N LYS A 10 12.05 7.53 -11.50
CA LYS A 10 10.64 7.20 -11.73
C LYS A 10 9.83 7.24 -10.44
N VAL A 11 8.56 7.59 -10.57
CA VAL A 11 7.58 7.53 -9.49
C VAL A 11 6.69 6.31 -9.68
N TYR A 12 6.58 5.50 -8.65
CA TYR A 12 5.70 4.35 -8.60
C TYR A 12 4.55 4.64 -7.65
N ALA A 13 3.33 4.32 -8.05
CA ALA A 13 2.15 4.49 -7.21
C ALA A 13 1.18 3.32 -7.39
N ILE A 14 0.57 2.89 -6.29
CA ILE A 14 -0.43 1.83 -6.30
C ILE A 14 -1.45 2.06 -5.18
N THR A 15 -2.70 1.74 -5.46
CA THR A 15 -3.75 1.59 -4.45
C THR A 15 -4.23 0.15 -4.47
N ALA A 16 -4.07 -0.54 -3.35
CA ALA A 16 -4.39 -1.96 -3.24
C ALA A 16 -4.66 -2.37 -1.78
N PRO A 17 -5.26 -3.55 -1.54
CA PRO A 17 -5.24 -4.19 -0.23
C PRO A 17 -3.81 -4.61 0.15
N PHE A 18 -3.44 -4.33 1.41
CA PHE A 18 -2.17 -4.73 2.01
C PHE A 18 -2.40 -5.37 3.38
N LEU A 19 -1.58 -6.36 3.71
CA LEU A 19 -1.42 -6.86 5.07
C LEU A 19 -0.39 -5.99 5.78
N ILE A 20 -0.79 -5.49 6.93
CA ILE A 20 0.05 -4.74 7.86
C ILE A 20 -0.09 -5.36 9.24
N ASP A 21 0.93 -5.27 10.05
CA ASP A 21 0.91 -5.73 11.44
C ASP A 21 0.78 -4.56 12.44
N ALA A 22 0.75 -4.89 13.73
CA ALA A 22 0.57 -3.92 14.80
C ALA A 22 1.74 -2.92 14.95
N THR A 23 2.88 -3.17 14.30
CA THR A 23 4.03 -2.26 14.31
C THR A 23 3.94 -1.20 13.23
N HIS A 24 3.06 -1.41 12.25
CA HIS A 24 2.89 -0.48 11.13
C HIS A 24 2.24 0.83 11.60
N PRO A 25 2.78 2.01 11.23
CA PRO A 25 2.24 3.30 11.69
C PRO A 25 0.76 3.51 11.42
N LEU A 26 0.24 2.99 10.30
CA LEU A 26 -1.16 3.11 9.92
C LEU A 26 -2.08 2.03 10.51
N TYR A 27 -1.57 1.12 11.37
CA TYR A 27 -2.35 -0.01 11.89
C TYR A 27 -3.62 0.42 12.65
N ASN A 28 -3.54 1.51 13.40
CA ASN A 28 -4.64 2.04 14.19
C ASN A 28 -5.51 3.07 13.46
N VAL A 29 -5.33 3.24 12.15
CA VAL A 29 -6.14 4.14 11.33
C VAL A 29 -7.39 3.40 10.88
N ASN A 30 -8.50 3.59 11.60
CA ASN A 30 -9.76 2.88 11.36
C ASN A 30 -10.94 3.87 11.27
N ASP A 31 -12.06 3.40 10.73
CA ASP A 31 -13.35 4.09 10.62
C ASP A 31 -13.24 5.46 9.94
N VAL A 32 -13.54 6.53 10.67
CA VAL A 32 -13.53 7.91 10.16
C VAL A 32 -12.15 8.55 10.16
N LEU A 33 -11.15 7.83 10.69
CA LEU A 33 -9.79 8.33 10.77
C LEU A 33 -9.06 8.16 9.44
N ASN A 34 -8.21 9.12 9.13
CA ASN A 34 -7.30 9.09 7.99
C ASN A 34 -5.87 9.26 8.50
N GLY A 35 -4.94 8.59 7.84
CA GLY A 35 -3.52 8.71 8.12
C GLY A 35 -2.74 8.90 6.83
N ILE A 36 -1.81 9.84 6.84
CA ILE A 36 -0.79 10.02 5.79
C ILE A 36 0.56 9.80 6.46
N TYR A 37 1.23 8.73 6.09
CA TYR A 37 2.56 8.40 6.57
C TYR A 37 3.59 8.74 5.49
N ILE A 38 4.62 9.49 5.86
CA ILE A 38 5.66 9.97 4.95
C ILE A 38 7.02 9.58 5.54
N HIS A 39 7.83 8.91 4.74
CA HIS A 39 9.24 8.67 5.03
C HIS A 39 10.09 9.67 4.24
N GLY A 40 10.75 10.59 4.93
CA GLY A 40 11.61 11.60 4.34
C GLY A 40 13.09 11.34 4.62
N ASN A 41 13.95 11.66 3.66
CA ASN A 41 15.40 11.41 3.75
C ASN A 41 16.12 12.26 4.83
N VAL A 42 15.51 13.34 5.28
CA VAL A 42 16.08 14.25 6.27
C VAL A 42 15.28 14.23 7.56
N ILE A 43 13.95 14.32 7.45
CA ILE A 43 13.06 14.40 8.61
C ILE A 43 12.75 13.01 9.21
N GLY A 44 13.02 11.94 8.47
CA GLY A 44 12.59 10.59 8.86
C GLY A 44 11.09 10.38 8.71
N ASP A 45 10.52 9.70 9.66
CA ASP A 45 9.11 9.30 9.63
C ASP A 45 8.21 10.39 10.20
N VAL A 46 7.23 10.79 9.42
CA VAL A 46 6.18 11.76 9.81
C VAL A 46 4.82 11.18 9.51
N MET A 47 3.88 11.35 10.42
CA MET A 47 2.50 10.94 10.25
C MET A 47 1.54 12.09 10.53
N PHE A 48 0.65 12.34 9.58
CA PHE A 48 -0.53 13.17 9.77
C PHE A 48 -1.73 12.26 10.03
N PHE A 49 -2.41 12.47 11.11
CA PHE A 49 -3.48 11.59 11.57
C PHE A 49 -4.64 12.39 12.11
N GLY A 50 -5.86 12.04 11.73
CA GLY A 50 -7.07 12.70 12.24
C GLY A 50 -8.34 12.30 11.51
N ALA A 51 -9.46 12.82 11.95
CA ALA A 51 -10.74 12.64 11.30
C ALA A 51 -10.81 13.47 10.01
N GLY A 52 -10.74 12.81 8.85
CA GLY A 52 -10.84 13.46 7.54
C GLY A 52 -12.28 13.49 7.01
N ALA A 53 -13.04 12.45 7.32
CA ALA A 53 -14.45 12.33 6.91
C ALA A 53 -15.40 12.75 8.03
N GLY A 54 -16.60 13.22 7.64
CA GLY A 54 -17.66 13.56 8.54
C GLY A 54 -18.03 15.04 8.53
N LYS A 55 -19.25 15.32 8.98
CA LYS A 55 -19.87 16.64 8.95
C LYS A 55 -19.03 17.73 9.65
N LEU A 56 -18.59 17.46 10.85
CA LEU A 56 -17.86 18.45 11.66
C LEU A 56 -16.42 18.64 11.22
N PRO A 57 -15.60 17.58 10.95
CA PRO A 57 -14.27 17.75 10.41
C PRO A 57 -14.23 18.53 9.10
N THR A 58 -15.14 18.22 8.17
CA THR A 58 -15.23 18.92 6.89
C THR A 58 -15.62 20.40 7.09
N ALA A 59 -16.59 20.67 7.94
CA ALA A 59 -16.99 22.05 8.24
C ALA A 59 -15.84 22.84 8.90
N SER A 60 -15.09 22.21 9.81
CA SER A 60 -13.93 22.84 10.46
C SER A 60 -12.84 23.21 9.45
N ALA A 61 -12.54 22.34 8.49
CA ALA A 61 -11.56 22.61 7.44
C ALA A 61 -11.98 23.80 6.57
N VAL A 62 -13.24 23.82 6.12
CA VAL A 62 -13.80 24.94 5.32
C VAL A 62 -13.72 26.27 6.08
N VAL A 63 -14.12 26.27 7.37
CA VAL A 63 -14.06 27.48 8.19
C VAL A 63 -12.62 27.94 8.40
N ALA A 64 -11.68 27.01 8.60
CA ALA A 64 -10.27 27.33 8.71
C ALA A 64 -9.75 28.05 7.46
N ASP A 65 -10.07 27.54 6.27
CA ASP A 65 -9.69 28.16 5.00
C ASP A 65 -10.30 29.54 4.83
N VAL A 66 -11.56 29.74 5.21
CA VAL A 66 -12.23 31.07 5.18
C VAL A 66 -11.52 32.06 6.11
N VAL A 67 -11.17 31.61 7.34
CA VAL A 67 -10.42 32.44 8.30
C VAL A 67 -9.04 32.81 7.76
N ASP A 68 -8.37 31.85 7.12
CA ASP A 68 -7.06 32.08 6.52
C ASP A 68 -7.10 33.07 5.36
N CYS A 69 -8.11 32.96 4.49
CA CYS A 69 -8.37 33.95 3.43
C CYS A 69 -8.59 35.36 3.98
N VAL A 70 -9.35 35.49 5.07
CA VAL A 70 -9.58 36.79 5.71
C VAL A 70 -8.30 37.38 6.32
N LYS A 71 -7.50 36.57 6.98
CA LYS A 71 -6.21 36.98 7.57
C LYS A 71 -5.18 37.42 6.52
N HIS A 72 -5.22 36.77 5.36
CA HIS A 72 -4.29 37.07 4.26
C HIS A 72 -4.91 37.94 3.16
N LYS A 73 -5.94 38.73 3.48
CA LYS A 73 -6.62 39.61 2.53
C LYS A 73 -5.62 40.49 1.77
N GLY A 74 -5.68 40.43 0.45
CA GLY A 74 -4.79 41.16 -0.44
C GLY A 74 -3.40 40.57 -0.62
N ARG A 75 -3.16 39.35 -0.10
CA ARG A 75 -1.92 38.59 -0.31
C ARG A 75 -2.27 37.22 -0.87
N ASN A 76 -1.53 36.77 -1.89
CA ASN A 76 -1.59 35.41 -2.34
C ASN A 76 -0.51 34.60 -1.60
N VAL A 77 -0.92 33.50 -0.97
CA VAL A 77 0.03 32.46 -0.52
C VAL A 77 0.42 31.70 -1.76
N MET A 78 1.60 32.01 -2.31
CA MET A 78 2.07 31.37 -3.53
C MET A 78 2.50 29.95 -3.23
N THR A 79 1.84 28.99 -3.90
CA THR A 79 2.31 27.61 -3.99
C THR A 79 3.08 27.47 -5.31
N LEU A 80 4.36 27.16 -5.23
CA LEU A 80 5.18 26.95 -6.42
C LEU A 80 5.01 25.49 -6.87
N TRP A 81 4.48 25.32 -8.05
CA TRP A 81 4.37 24.02 -8.70
C TRP A 81 5.48 23.88 -9.75
N SER A 82 6.13 22.70 -9.79
CA SER A 82 7.02 22.36 -10.89
C SER A 82 6.21 21.99 -12.13
N TYR A 83 6.66 22.46 -13.29
CA TYR A 83 6.14 22.04 -14.59
C TYR A 83 6.84 20.79 -15.13
N GLU A 84 7.83 20.28 -14.41
CA GLU A 84 8.48 19.01 -14.74
C GLU A 84 7.48 17.87 -14.70
N LYS A 85 7.45 17.09 -15.76
CA LYS A 85 6.68 15.85 -15.77
C LYS A 85 7.49 14.75 -15.11
N LEU A 86 6.94 14.15 -14.07
CA LEU A 86 7.51 12.96 -13.49
C LEU A 86 7.27 11.75 -14.41
N GLU A 87 8.30 10.93 -14.62
CA GLU A 87 8.15 9.66 -15.29
C GLU A 87 7.50 8.65 -14.32
N LEU A 88 6.39 8.04 -14.77
CA LEU A 88 5.72 6.99 -14.00
C LEU A 88 6.30 5.63 -14.37
N GLY A 89 6.77 4.91 -13.37
CA GLY A 89 7.16 3.51 -13.49
C GLY A 89 5.95 2.59 -13.50
N SER A 90 6.10 1.43 -14.11
CA SER A 90 5.07 0.40 -14.10
C SER A 90 4.95 -0.24 -12.71
N ALA A 91 3.73 -0.30 -12.16
CA ALA A 91 3.48 -1.03 -10.93
C ALA A 91 3.87 -2.52 -11.03
N MET A 92 3.93 -3.06 -12.26
CA MET A 92 4.34 -4.44 -12.53
C MET A 92 5.82 -4.72 -12.24
N GLU A 93 6.65 -3.67 -12.21
CA GLU A 93 8.09 -3.76 -11.92
C GLU A 93 8.39 -3.70 -10.42
N VAL A 94 7.40 -3.34 -9.60
CA VAL A 94 7.59 -3.18 -8.16
C VAL A 94 7.67 -4.55 -7.49
N GLU A 95 8.72 -4.75 -6.69
CA GLU A 95 8.92 -5.95 -5.91
C GLU A 95 8.15 -5.91 -4.60
N ARG A 96 7.47 -7.01 -4.27
CA ARG A 96 6.68 -7.18 -3.05
C ARG A 96 6.67 -8.63 -2.58
N THR A 97 6.34 -8.82 -1.33
CA THR A 97 5.95 -10.12 -0.78
C THR A 97 4.43 -10.25 -0.88
N PHE A 98 3.95 -11.42 -1.23
CA PHE A 98 2.52 -11.70 -1.36
C PHE A 98 2.11 -12.84 -0.44
N PHE A 99 0.88 -12.75 0.07
CA PHE A 99 0.13 -13.92 0.48
C PHE A 99 -0.75 -14.33 -0.67
N VAL A 100 -0.71 -15.60 -1.07
CA VAL A 100 -1.54 -16.17 -2.11
C VAL A 100 -2.25 -17.41 -1.59
N ARG A 101 -3.54 -17.53 -1.89
CA ARG A 101 -4.37 -18.68 -1.55
C ARG A 101 -4.70 -19.45 -2.82
N ILE A 102 -4.49 -20.77 -2.81
CA ILE A 102 -4.62 -21.65 -3.95
C ILE A 102 -5.57 -22.81 -3.59
N LYS A 103 -6.52 -23.08 -4.47
CA LYS A 103 -7.51 -24.17 -4.37
C LYS A 103 -7.01 -25.36 -5.17
N ASP A 104 -6.10 -26.09 -4.68
CA ASP A 104 -5.64 -27.38 -5.20
C ASP A 104 -4.50 -27.88 -4.32
N ARG A 105 -4.83 -28.66 -3.32
CA ARG A 105 -3.82 -29.21 -2.40
C ARG A 105 -2.71 -30.01 -3.09
N ALA A 106 -3.04 -30.65 -4.22
CA ALA A 106 -2.05 -31.45 -4.97
C ALA A 106 -0.97 -30.58 -5.63
N ALA A 107 -1.27 -29.30 -5.89
CA ALA A 107 -0.33 -28.37 -6.50
C ALA A 107 0.66 -27.76 -5.51
N LEU A 108 0.64 -28.12 -4.21
CA LEU A 108 1.41 -27.45 -3.15
C LEU A 108 2.90 -27.33 -3.48
N GLU A 109 3.56 -28.42 -3.82
CA GLU A 109 5.03 -28.40 -4.04
C GLU A 109 5.39 -27.60 -5.30
N LYS A 110 4.60 -27.75 -6.37
CA LYS A 110 4.78 -26.96 -7.59
C LYS A 110 4.56 -25.45 -7.32
N ALA A 111 3.57 -25.12 -6.50
CA ALA A 111 3.28 -23.74 -6.14
C ALA A 111 4.39 -23.14 -5.26
N LYS A 112 4.92 -23.89 -4.29
CA LYS A 112 6.08 -23.43 -3.49
C LYS A 112 7.28 -23.05 -4.35
N GLU A 113 7.57 -23.83 -5.36
CA GLU A 113 8.66 -23.54 -6.30
C GLU A 113 8.35 -22.31 -7.15
N ALA A 114 7.18 -22.25 -7.77
CA ALA A 114 6.79 -21.16 -8.68
C ALA A 114 6.71 -19.80 -7.99
N PHE A 115 6.27 -19.75 -6.73
CA PHE A 115 6.17 -18.51 -5.94
C PHE A 115 7.38 -18.27 -5.03
N HIS A 116 8.42 -19.11 -5.09
CA HIS A 116 9.56 -19.05 -4.16
C HIS A 116 9.10 -18.91 -2.71
N ALA A 117 8.18 -19.79 -2.30
CA ALA A 117 7.48 -19.65 -1.03
C ALA A 117 8.42 -19.78 0.17
N VAL A 118 8.34 -18.80 1.08
CA VAL A 118 9.11 -18.79 2.33
C VAL A 118 8.30 -19.36 3.50
N GLN A 119 6.98 -19.41 3.37
CA GLN A 119 6.08 -19.96 4.39
C GLN A 119 4.86 -20.59 3.74
N THR A 120 4.40 -21.69 4.31
CA THR A 120 3.11 -22.32 3.99
C THR A 120 2.14 -22.07 5.15
N VAL A 121 0.91 -21.71 4.82
CA VAL A 121 -0.18 -21.49 5.78
C VAL A 121 -1.29 -22.48 5.46
N THR A 122 -1.67 -23.25 6.47
CA THR A 122 -2.81 -24.19 6.40
C THR A 122 -3.76 -23.88 7.54
N VAL A 123 -5.05 -24.10 7.32
CA VAL A 123 -6.11 -23.90 8.31
C VAL A 123 -6.87 -25.20 8.46
N ASP A 124 -7.09 -25.62 9.69
CA ASP A 124 -7.87 -26.84 9.98
C ASP A 124 -9.28 -26.71 9.42
N GLY A 125 -9.73 -27.76 8.73
CA GLY A 125 -11.04 -27.77 8.07
C GLY A 125 -11.06 -27.15 6.68
N LEU A 126 -9.92 -26.71 6.14
CA LEU A 126 -9.73 -26.25 4.77
C LEU A 126 -8.71 -27.15 4.03
N ASP A 127 -9.09 -28.43 3.85
CA ASP A 127 -8.17 -29.46 3.36
C ASP A 127 -7.84 -29.35 1.86
N ASP A 128 -8.73 -28.70 1.10
CA ASP A 128 -8.62 -28.57 -0.37
C ASP A 128 -7.80 -27.36 -0.81
N GLU A 129 -7.43 -26.49 0.13
CA GLU A 129 -6.69 -25.27 -0.19
C GLU A 129 -5.51 -25.03 0.75
N PHE A 130 -4.63 -24.16 0.35
CA PHE A 130 -3.49 -23.68 1.16
C PHE A 130 -3.13 -22.24 0.85
N GLY A 131 -2.44 -21.60 1.77
CA GLY A 131 -1.82 -20.29 1.60
C GLY A 131 -0.30 -20.39 1.49
N LEU A 132 0.29 -19.51 0.71
CA LEU A 132 1.74 -19.33 0.64
C LEU A 132 2.09 -17.86 0.89
N VAL A 133 3.19 -17.64 1.61
CA VAL A 133 3.89 -16.35 1.64
C VAL A 133 5.07 -16.46 0.68
N THR A 134 5.12 -15.59 -0.31
CA THR A 134 6.19 -15.61 -1.33
C THR A 134 7.47 -14.97 -0.82
N ALA A 135 8.60 -15.26 -1.43
CA ALA A 135 9.74 -14.36 -1.38
C ALA A 135 9.39 -13.01 -2.03
N ASN A 136 10.29 -12.03 -1.91
CA ASN A 136 10.13 -10.76 -2.62
C ASN A 136 10.22 -11.00 -4.13
N MET A 137 9.20 -10.58 -4.86
CA MET A 137 9.11 -10.76 -6.32
C MET A 137 8.34 -9.61 -6.95
N THR A 138 8.54 -9.36 -8.23
CA THR A 138 7.79 -8.33 -8.96
C THR A 138 6.33 -8.72 -9.13
N GLU A 139 5.43 -7.73 -9.25
CA GLU A 139 4.02 -7.97 -9.59
C GLU A 139 3.89 -8.77 -10.91
N GLN A 140 4.79 -8.54 -11.86
CA GLN A 140 4.82 -9.28 -13.12
C GLN A 140 5.18 -10.75 -12.91
N ALA A 141 6.23 -11.04 -12.15
CA ALA A 141 6.63 -12.42 -11.84
C ALA A 141 5.53 -13.15 -11.07
N PHE A 142 4.91 -12.46 -10.09
CA PHE A 142 3.75 -13.00 -9.39
C PHE A 142 2.61 -13.35 -10.35
N ALA A 143 2.25 -12.45 -11.28
CA ALA A 143 1.18 -12.68 -12.24
C ALA A 143 1.47 -13.87 -13.16
N GLN A 144 2.72 -14.04 -13.60
CA GLN A 144 3.16 -15.19 -14.41
C GLN A 144 3.06 -16.51 -13.63
N ALA A 145 3.49 -16.53 -12.37
CA ALA A 145 3.35 -17.70 -11.51
C ALA A 145 1.87 -18.02 -11.27
N ALA A 146 1.06 -17.03 -10.91
CA ALA A 146 -0.36 -17.17 -10.60
C ALA A 146 -1.18 -17.74 -11.76
N ALA A 147 -0.81 -17.44 -13.00
CA ALA A 147 -1.49 -17.96 -14.19
C ALA A 147 -1.47 -19.49 -14.32
N GLN A 148 -0.62 -20.19 -13.54
CA GLN A 148 -0.48 -21.64 -13.58
C GLN A 148 -1.36 -22.38 -12.56
N PHE A 149 -2.09 -21.66 -11.70
CA PHE A 149 -2.81 -22.20 -10.55
C PHE A 149 -4.22 -21.63 -10.43
N ASP A 150 -5.10 -22.34 -9.74
CA ASP A 150 -6.41 -21.83 -9.32
C ASP A 150 -6.25 -20.93 -8.08
N VAL A 151 -5.91 -19.66 -8.32
CA VAL A 151 -5.69 -18.68 -7.26
C VAL A 151 -7.03 -18.15 -6.76
N ALA A 152 -7.38 -18.51 -5.53
CA ALA A 152 -8.57 -18.04 -4.84
C ALA A 152 -8.49 -16.59 -4.35
N GLY A 153 -7.28 -16.09 -4.11
CA GLY A 153 -7.06 -14.73 -3.67
C GLY A 153 -5.58 -14.41 -3.44
N ARG A 154 -5.28 -13.12 -3.48
CA ARG A 154 -3.95 -12.62 -3.14
C ARG A 154 -4.04 -11.31 -2.36
N ILE A 155 -3.05 -11.06 -1.52
CA ILE A 155 -2.88 -9.79 -0.83
C ILE A 155 -1.38 -9.50 -0.68
N ARG A 156 -1.00 -8.24 -0.71
CA ARG A 156 0.38 -7.79 -0.59
C ARG A 156 0.72 -7.54 0.87
N PHE A 157 1.97 -7.79 1.23
CA PHE A 157 2.50 -7.26 2.48
C PHE A 157 3.04 -5.85 2.25
N ASP A 158 2.71 -4.94 3.15
CA ASP A 158 3.46 -3.69 3.26
C ASP A 158 4.59 -3.90 4.28
N LYS A 159 5.81 -3.90 3.78
CA LYS A 159 7.03 -3.96 4.59
C LYS A 159 7.61 -2.55 4.74
N THR A 160 6.81 -1.61 5.23
CA THR A 160 7.33 -0.29 5.63
C THR A 160 8.15 -0.37 6.92
N THR A 161 8.42 -1.56 7.39
CA THR A 161 9.41 -1.76 8.46
C THR A 161 10.77 -1.86 7.80
N ILE A 162 11.48 -0.77 7.79
CA ILE A 162 12.90 -0.65 7.49
C ILE A 162 13.70 -1.27 8.62
#